data_1baa1d6a18fb370513f68dc0ebabb0da
#
_entry.id   1baa1d6a18fb370513f68dc0ebabb0da
#
_cell.length_a   1.000
_cell.length_b   1.000
_cell.length_c   1.000
_cell.angle_alpha   90.00
_cell.angle_beta   90.00
_cell.angle_gamma   90.00
#
_symmetry.space_group_name_H-M   'P 1'
#
loop_
_entity.id
_entity.type
_entity.pdbx_description
1 polymer ?
#
loop_
_entity_poly.entity_id
_entity_poly.type
_entity_poly.pdbx_seq_one_letter_code
_entity_poly.pdbx_strand_id
1 'polypeptide(L)'
;MKHTDISTFHRHVAPWLAAQTGAEFTTVALMREPVDWLRSWYRFRLRDDLDDPEHLMDGVSFERFAKLYAEEDGPQSLGIGSQAPFLQTNEHRVDRIFRYENIGGFVEFLEDRLDCAVELPRANVPPTVDVELSSEQEERLRQTMQEDLQLYAAIE
;
A
#
# COMPACT_ATOMS: atom_id res chain seq x y z
N MET A 1 -12.49 -11.65 -0.42
CA MET A 1 -11.43 -11.07 -1.27
C MET A 1 -10.75 -10.02 -0.41
N LYS A 2 -9.49 -10.22 -0.04
CA LYS A 2 -8.83 -9.42 1.01
C LYS A 2 -7.99 -8.25 0.44
N HIS A 3 -7.60 -8.33 -0.82
CA HIS A 3 -6.83 -7.32 -1.54
C HIS A 3 -7.34 -7.28 -2.97
N THR A 4 -8.04 -6.21 -3.33
CA THR A 4 -8.66 -6.04 -4.64
C THR A 4 -8.11 -4.76 -5.25
N ASP A 5 -7.30 -4.91 -6.31
CA ASP A 5 -6.85 -3.77 -7.10
C ASP A 5 -8.01 -3.09 -7.84
N ILE A 6 -7.77 -1.88 -8.33
CA ILE A 6 -8.80 -1.06 -8.95
C ILE A 6 -9.40 -1.70 -10.21
N SER A 7 -8.62 -2.42 -11.01
CA SER A 7 -9.12 -3.13 -12.19
C SER A 7 -10.05 -4.28 -11.82
N THR A 8 -9.65 -5.08 -10.85
CA THR A 8 -10.45 -6.19 -10.32
C THR A 8 -11.74 -5.67 -9.68
N PHE A 9 -11.67 -4.55 -8.95
CA PHE A 9 -12.85 -3.88 -8.39
C PHE A 9 -13.83 -3.49 -9.51
N HIS A 10 -13.38 -2.77 -10.51
CA HIS A 10 -14.25 -2.33 -11.61
C HIS A 10 -14.82 -3.46 -12.43
N ARG A 11 -14.06 -4.55 -12.61
CA ARG A 11 -14.50 -5.71 -13.38
C ARG A 11 -15.51 -6.57 -12.66
N HIS A 12 -15.36 -6.78 -11.35
CA HIS A 12 -16.10 -7.81 -10.62
C HIS A 12 -16.96 -7.29 -9.48
N VAL A 13 -16.56 -6.19 -8.83
CA VAL A 13 -17.25 -5.68 -7.63
C VAL A 13 -18.21 -4.55 -7.98
N ALA A 14 -17.75 -3.54 -8.71
CA ALA A 14 -18.56 -2.36 -9.04
C ALA A 14 -19.86 -2.71 -9.80
N PRO A 15 -19.87 -3.60 -10.82
CA PRO A 15 -21.10 -3.96 -11.52
C PRO A 15 -22.11 -4.67 -10.62
N TRP A 16 -21.61 -5.53 -9.70
CA TRP A 16 -22.47 -6.21 -8.74
C TRP A 16 -23.09 -5.23 -7.75
N LEU A 17 -22.29 -4.32 -7.19
CA LEU A 17 -22.79 -3.27 -6.28
C LEU A 17 -23.81 -2.36 -6.97
N ALA A 18 -23.51 -1.89 -8.18
CA ALA A 18 -24.42 -1.06 -8.95
C ALA A 18 -25.76 -1.75 -9.22
N ALA A 19 -25.74 -3.04 -9.58
CA ALA A 19 -26.96 -3.84 -9.80
C ALA A 19 -27.80 -4.02 -8.52
N GLN A 20 -27.17 -4.08 -7.34
CA GLN A 20 -27.89 -4.25 -6.07
C GLN A 20 -28.44 -2.95 -5.51
N THR A 21 -27.74 -1.85 -5.69
CA THR A 21 -28.05 -0.59 -5.00
C THR A 21 -28.56 0.51 -5.93
N GLY A 22 -28.25 0.43 -7.23
CA GLY A 22 -28.48 1.53 -8.18
C GLY A 22 -27.64 2.78 -7.88
N ALA A 23 -26.70 2.72 -6.96
CA ALA A 23 -25.91 3.86 -6.51
C ALA A 23 -24.58 3.98 -7.26
N GLU A 24 -24.11 5.21 -7.40
CA GLU A 24 -22.73 5.51 -7.79
C GLU A 24 -21.81 5.42 -6.57
N PHE A 25 -20.62 4.94 -6.77
CA PHE A 25 -19.62 4.76 -5.73
C PHE A 25 -18.43 5.68 -5.96
N THR A 26 -17.89 6.21 -4.88
CA THR A 26 -16.60 6.88 -4.87
C THR A 26 -15.59 5.91 -4.26
N THR A 27 -14.60 5.52 -5.04
CA THR A 27 -13.50 4.68 -4.55
C THR A 27 -12.47 5.54 -3.82
N VAL A 28 -12.04 5.09 -2.66
CA VAL A 28 -11.05 5.80 -1.85
C VAL A 28 -9.93 4.87 -1.43
N ALA A 29 -8.72 5.38 -1.32
CA ALA A 29 -7.55 4.61 -0.86
C ALA A 29 -6.60 5.48 -0.05
N LEU A 30 -5.80 4.80 0.78
CA LEU A 30 -4.62 5.36 1.42
C LEU A 30 -3.39 4.88 0.68
N MET A 31 -2.48 5.80 0.36
CA MET A 31 -1.17 5.49 -0.18
C MET A 31 -0.10 6.02 0.78
N ARG A 32 0.88 5.18 1.07
CA ARG A 32 2.01 5.51 1.93
C ARG A 32 3.20 5.96 1.10
N GLU A 33 4.09 6.80 1.68
CA GLU A 33 5.36 7.13 1.04
C GLU A 33 6.06 5.81 0.64
N PRO A 34 6.48 5.66 -0.63
CA PRO A 34 6.86 4.33 -1.15
C PRO A 34 7.98 3.63 -0.40
N VAL A 35 9.03 4.34 0.00
CA VAL A 35 10.13 3.73 0.77
C VAL A 35 9.66 3.34 2.17
N ASP A 36 8.85 4.20 2.80
CA ASP A 36 8.30 3.90 4.12
C ASP A 36 7.24 2.79 4.09
N TRP A 37 6.53 2.65 2.97
CA TRP A 37 5.66 1.49 2.70
C TRP A 37 6.47 0.18 2.68
N LEU A 38 7.64 0.14 2.02
CA LEU A 38 8.49 -1.05 2.02
C LEU A 38 9.06 -1.34 3.42
N ARG A 39 9.45 -0.29 4.17
CA ARG A 39 9.85 -0.42 5.59
C ARG A 39 8.74 -1.05 6.43
N SER A 40 7.49 -0.66 6.16
CA SER A 40 6.32 -1.23 6.83
C SER A 40 6.10 -2.70 6.51
N TRP A 41 6.26 -3.09 5.25
CA TRP A 41 6.18 -4.49 4.82
C TRP A 41 7.26 -5.35 5.46
N TYR A 42 8.50 -4.86 5.51
CA TYR A 42 9.58 -5.55 6.19
C TYR A 42 9.25 -5.79 7.67
N ARG A 43 8.84 -4.75 8.40
CA ARG A 43 8.45 -4.87 9.82
C ARG A 43 7.25 -5.80 10.01
N PHE A 44 6.30 -5.79 9.10
CA PHE A 44 5.15 -6.70 9.15
C PHE A 44 5.57 -8.15 9.04
N ARG A 45 6.52 -8.47 8.17
CA ARG A 45 7.03 -9.83 7.97
C ARG A 45 7.95 -10.34 9.09
N LEU A 46 8.44 -9.46 9.95
CA LEU A 46 9.20 -9.84 11.14
C LEU A 46 8.31 -10.21 12.34
N ARG A 47 7.00 -10.24 12.17
CA ARG A 47 6.09 -10.60 13.25
C ARG A 47 6.09 -12.10 13.47
N ASP A 48 6.26 -12.50 14.73
CA ASP A 48 6.30 -13.90 15.16
C ASP A 48 4.96 -14.64 15.00
N ASP A 49 3.85 -13.89 14.83
CA ASP A 49 2.49 -14.44 14.68
C ASP A 49 2.09 -14.74 13.22
N LEU A 50 3.02 -14.62 12.28
CA LEU A 50 2.80 -14.98 10.89
C LEU A 50 3.18 -16.46 10.67
N ASP A 51 2.16 -17.33 10.65
CA ASP A 51 2.28 -18.74 10.28
C ASP A 51 2.51 -18.90 8.76
N ASP A 52 3.55 -18.29 8.22
CA ASP A 52 3.86 -18.40 6.80
C ASP A 52 5.33 -18.81 6.58
N PRO A 53 5.58 -20.13 6.42
CA PRO A 53 6.95 -20.65 6.25
C PRO A 53 7.62 -20.18 4.94
N GLU A 54 6.88 -19.70 3.95
CA GLU A 54 7.45 -19.17 2.70
C GLU A 54 8.00 -17.74 2.87
N HIS A 55 7.68 -17.07 3.97
CA HIS A 55 8.05 -15.68 4.23
C HIS A 55 9.03 -15.53 5.41
N LEU A 56 9.83 -16.58 5.68
CA LEU A 56 10.84 -16.53 6.74
C LEU A 56 11.86 -15.42 6.48
N MET A 57 11.79 -14.40 7.33
CA MET A 57 12.70 -13.24 7.31
C MET A 57 13.84 -13.38 8.32
N ASP A 58 14.05 -14.59 8.87
CA ASP A 58 15.09 -14.85 9.87
C ASP A 58 16.47 -14.49 9.34
N GLY A 59 17.12 -13.55 10.01
CA GLY A 59 18.44 -13.09 9.63
C GLY A 59 18.53 -12.21 8.37
N VAL A 60 17.40 -11.84 7.76
CA VAL A 60 17.36 -10.92 6.62
C VAL A 60 17.32 -9.48 7.13
N SER A 61 18.34 -8.69 6.87
CA SER A 61 18.33 -7.24 7.17
C SER A 61 17.40 -6.46 6.22
N PHE A 62 16.98 -5.25 6.64
CA PHE A 62 16.20 -4.39 5.74
C PHE A 62 16.97 -4.02 4.47
N GLU A 63 18.27 -3.80 4.58
CA GLU A 63 19.15 -3.58 3.43
C GLU A 63 19.05 -4.73 2.40
N ARG A 64 19.13 -5.98 2.87
CA ARG A 64 19.00 -7.16 2.00
C ARG A 64 17.61 -7.26 1.39
N PHE A 65 16.57 -6.98 2.16
CA PHE A 65 15.18 -6.98 1.70
C PHE A 65 14.92 -5.90 0.63
N ALA A 66 15.40 -4.67 0.86
CA ALA A 66 15.32 -3.57 -0.09
C ALA A 66 16.08 -3.87 -1.39
N LYS A 67 17.25 -4.54 -1.29
CA LYS A 67 18.01 -4.99 -2.44
C LYS A 67 17.24 -6.03 -3.26
N LEU A 68 16.62 -7.02 -2.60
CA LEU A 68 15.80 -8.02 -3.28
C LEU A 68 14.58 -7.38 -3.98
N TYR A 69 13.95 -6.40 -3.33
CA TYR A 69 12.84 -5.65 -3.94
C TYR A 69 13.29 -4.86 -5.19
N ALA A 70 14.51 -4.35 -5.20
CA ALA A 70 15.06 -3.57 -6.31
C ALA A 70 15.64 -4.42 -7.45
N GLU A 71 15.62 -5.75 -7.35
CA GLU A 71 15.99 -6.66 -8.45
C GLU A 71 14.84 -6.75 -9.48
N GLU A 72 15.15 -7.22 -10.69
CA GLU A 72 14.14 -7.51 -11.71
C GLU A 72 13.13 -8.52 -11.15
N ASP A 73 11.84 -8.24 -11.30
CA ASP A 73 10.72 -8.99 -10.69
C ASP A 73 10.74 -9.05 -9.14
N GLY A 74 11.58 -8.27 -8.48
CA GLY A 74 11.70 -8.25 -7.02
C GLY A 74 10.38 -8.05 -6.27
N PRO A 75 9.51 -7.08 -6.64
CA PRO A 75 8.20 -6.90 -6.01
C PRO A 75 7.32 -8.16 -6.10
N GLN A 76 7.29 -8.83 -7.25
CA GLN A 76 6.51 -10.05 -7.47
C GLN A 76 7.14 -11.24 -6.75
N SER A 77 8.45 -11.39 -6.80
CA SER A 77 9.17 -12.49 -6.13
C SER A 77 9.04 -12.44 -4.62
N LEU A 78 8.95 -11.24 -4.06
CA LEU A 78 8.63 -11.02 -2.64
C LEU A 78 7.14 -11.15 -2.33
N GLY A 79 6.26 -11.25 -3.32
CA GLY A 79 4.82 -11.37 -3.12
C GLY A 79 4.16 -10.12 -2.52
N ILE A 80 4.76 -8.94 -2.68
CA ILE A 80 4.22 -7.68 -2.14
C ILE A 80 3.79 -6.69 -3.22
N GLY A 81 4.24 -6.86 -4.46
CA GLY A 81 3.91 -5.97 -5.57
C GLY A 81 4.37 -4.52 -5.36
N SER A 82 3.59 -3.57 -5.87
CA SER A 82 3.78 -2.12 -5.72
C SER A 82 2.44 -1.42 -5.55
N GLN A 83 2.44 -0.17 -5.11
CA GLN A 83 1.19 0.56 -4.80
C GLN A 83 0.52 1.13 -6.06
N ALA A 84 1.28 1.67 -7.01
CA ALA A 84 0.71 2.34 -8.17
C ALA A 84 -0.18 1.42 -9.02
N PRO A 85 0.24 0.21 -9.44
CA PRO A 85 -0.62 -0.69 -10.22
C PRO A 85 -1.86 -1.17 -9.46
N PHE A 86 -1.82 -1.13 -8.12
CA PHE A 86 -2.98 -1.45 -7.29
C PHE A 86 -4.03 -0.34 -7.32
N LEU A 87 -3.61 0.92 -7.40
CA LEU A 87 -4.44 2.11 -7.30
C LEU A 87 -4.85 2.70 -8.65
N GLN A 88 -4.08 2.45 -9.69
CA GLN A 88 -4.36 2.94 -11.04
C GLN A 88 -3.85 2.01 -12.13
N THR A 89 -4.56 2.02 -13.26
CA THR A 89 -4.18 1.40 -14.53
C THR A 89 -4.44 2.39 -15.66
N ASN A 90 -4.20 1.98 -16.90
CA ASN A 90 -4.55 2.81 -18.07
C ASN A 90 -6.07 3.06 -18.20
N GLU A 91 -6.90 2.17 -17.64
CA GLU A 91 -8.35 2.21 -17.79
C GLU A 91 -9.07 2.73 -16.54
N HIS A 92 -8.50 2.47 -15.37
CA HIS A 92 -9.14 2.74 -14.09
C HIS A 92 -8.17 3.38 -13.10
N ARG A 93 -8.68 4.30 -12.30
CA ARG A 93 -7.98 4.91 -11.18
C ARG A 93 -8.92 5.04 -10.00
N VAL A 94 -8.40 4.90 -8.79
CA VAL A 94 -9.11 5.25 -7.55
C VAL A 94 -9.47 6.73 -7.58
N ASP A 95 -10.74 7.07 -7.28
CA ASP A 95 -11.27 8.43 -7.39
C ASP A 95 -10.58 9.41 -6.45
N ARG A 96 -10.29 8.98 -5.22
CA ARG A 96 -9.56 9.77 -4.23
C ARG A 96 -8.51 8.93 -3.51
N ILE A 97 -7.27 9.39 -3.59
CA ILE A 97 -6.13 8.80 -2.89
C ILE A 97 -5.68 9.80 -1.84
N PHE A 98 -5.55 9.35 -0.60
CA PHE A 98 -5.04 10.14 0.52
C PHE A 98 -3.65 9.65 0.92
N ARG A 99 -2.80 10.56 1.39
CA ARG A 99 -1.53 10.16 1.99
C ARG A 99 -1.77 9.54 3.35
N TYR A 100 -1.22 8.35 3.57
CA TYR A 100 -1.30 7.67 4.87
C TYR A 100 -0.74 8.52 6.01
N GLU A 101 0.28 9.33 5.73
CA GLU A 101 0.91 10.24 6.66
C GLU A 101 -0.01 11.39 7.09
N ASN A 102 -1.03 11.68 6.30
CA ASN A 102 -2.10 12.63 6.61
C ASN A 102 -3.45 11.90 6.84
N ILE A 103 -3.45 10.92 7.73
CA ILE A 103 -4.64 10.12 8.04
C ILE A 103 -5.83 10.97 8.53
N GLY A 104 -5.56 12.14 9.11
CA GLY A 104 -6.59 13.08 9.55
C GLY A 104 -7.48 13.52 8.40
N GLY A 105 -6.92 13.92 7.26
CA GLY A 105 -7.69 14.33 6.08
C GLY A 105 -8.54 13.20 5.50
N PHE A 106 -8.10 11.94 5.62
CA PHE A 106 -8.92 10.79 5.25
C PHE A 106 -10.11 10.58 6.21
N VAL A 107 -9.87 10.71 7.52
CA VAL A 107 -10.92 10.62 8.54
C VAL A 107 -11.96 11.70 8.34
N GLU A 108 -11.55 12.97 8.20
CA GLU A 108 -12.45 14.10 7.93
C GLU A 108 -13.31 13.84 6.68
N PHE A 109 -12.72 13.34 5.60
CA PHE A 109 -13.48 12.98 4.39
C PHE A 109 -14.54 11.91 4.66
N LEU A 110 -14.21 10.88 5.48
CA LEU A 110 -15.18 9.83 5.83
C LEU A 110 -16.30 10.38 6.72
N GLU A 111 -15.96 11.20 7.72
CA GLU A 111 -16.94 11.82 8.62
C GLU A 111 -17.92 12.69 7.87
N ASP A 112 -17.44 13.52 6.93
CA ASP A 112 -18.28 14.36 6.07
C ASP A 112 -19.22 13.53 5.18
N ARG A 113 -18.77 12.38 4.72
CA ARG A 113 -19.56 11.53 3.81
C ARG A 113 -20.56 10.65 4.54
N LEU A 114 -20.24 10.21 5.74
CA LEU A 114 -21.03 9.27 6.53
C LEU A 114 -21.91 9.96 7.57
N ASP A 115 -21.73 11.27 7.78
CA ASP A 115 -22.40 12.08 8.81
C ASP A 115 -22.29 11.44 10.22
N CYS A 116 -21.10 10.89 10.52
CA CYS A 116 -20.79 10.31 11.82
C CYS A 116 -19.30 10.37 12.15
N ALA A 117 -18.98 10.40 13.44
CA ALA A 117 -17.58 10.34 13.89
C ALA A 117 -16.95 8.98 13.56
N VAL A 118 -15.72 9.02 13.06
CA VAL A 118 -14.94 7.84 12.67
C VAL A 118 -13.70 7.71 13.55
N GLU A 119 -13.63 6.67 14.37
CA GLU A 119 -12.44 6.33 15.14
C GLU A 119 -11.68 5.18 14.45
N LEU A 120 -10.43 5.43 14.09
CA LEU A 120 -9.54 4.39 13.55
C LEU A 120 -8.77 3.71 14.69
N PRO A 121 -8.96 2.41 14.92
CA PRO A 121 -8.20 1.70 15.93
C PRO A 121 -6.72 1.63 15.54
N ARG A 122 -5.85 1.79 16.53
CA ARG A 122 -4.41 1.60 16.34
C ARG A 122 -4.09 0.10 16.34
N ALA A 123 -4.19 -0.54 15.19
CA ALA A 123 -3.91 -1.96 15.00
C ALA A 123 -2.53 -2.18 14.34
N ASN A 124 -2.03 -3.42 14.44
CA ASN A 124 -0.81 -3.86 13.76
C ASN A 124 0.43 -3.00 14.09
N VAL A 125 0.70 -2.75 15.37
CA VAL A 125 1.95 -2.07 15.77
C VAL A 125 3.12 -3.03 15.53
N PRO A 126 3.99 -2.76 14.54
CA PRO A 126 5.08 -3.67 14.22
C PRO A 126 6.22 -3.54 15.24
N PRO A 127 7.14 -4.53 15.29
CA PRO A 127 8.34 -4.44 16.11
C PRO A 127 9.21 -3.24 15.69
N THR A 128 9.93 -2.68 16.66
CA THR A 128 10.94 -1.66 16.39
C THR A 128 12.22 -2.35 15.94
N VAL A 129 12.58 -2.13 14.67
CA VAL A 129 13.79 -2.69 14.06
C VAL A 129 14.47 -1.61 13.21
N ASP A 130 15.76 -1.78 13.01
CA ASP A 130 16.53 -0.93 12.12
C ASP A 130 16.09 -1.13 10.67
N VAL A 131 15.81 -0.03 9.99
CA VAL A 131 15.37 0.05 8.59
C VAL A 131 16.10 1.17 7.84
N GLU A 132 17.30 1.49 8.28
CA GLU A 132 18.14 2.48 7.61
C GLU A 132 18.75 1.88 6.33
N LEU A 133 18.96 2.74 5.35
CA LEU A 133 19.64 2.44 4.09
C LEU A 133 20.76 3.47 3.88
N SER A 134 21.82 3.09 3.20
CA SER A 134 22.74 4.06 2.66
C SER A 134 22.07 4.92 1.58
N SER A 135 22.59 6.11 1.33
CA SER A 135 22.04 7.00 0.30
C SER A 135 22.01 6.34 -1.09
N GLU A 136 23.02 5.52 -1.42
CA GLU A 136 23.08 4.79 -2.69
C GLU A 136 21.98 3.73 -2.79
N GLN A 137 21.74 3.00 -1.72
CA GLN A 137 20.69 1.97 -1.68
C GLN A 137 19.29 2.59 -1.75
N GLU A 138 19.07 3.69 -1.04
CA GLU A 138 17.80 4.40 -1.09
C GLU A 138 17.54 4.97 -2.49
N GLU A 139 18.55 5.57 -3.13
CA GLU A 139 18.43 6.07 -4.51
C GLU A 139 18.07 4.95 -5.50
N ARG A 140 18.74 3.79 -5.42
CA ARG A 140 18.42 2.63 -6.25
C ARG A 140 17.00 2.12 -6.02
N LEU A 141 16.57 2.05 -4.77
CA LEU A 141 15.21 1.66 -4.41
C LEU A 141 14.18 2.64 -4.98
N ARG A 142 14.44 3.96 -4.87
CA ARG A 142 13.57 5.01 -5.43
C ARG A 142 13.46 4.93 -6.95
N GLN A 143 14.52 4.53 -7.65
CA GLN A 143 14.47 4.29 -9.11
C GLN A 143 13.54 3.14 -9.45
N THR A 144 13.56 2.04 -8.69
CA THR A 144 12.63 0.92 -8.86
C THR A 144 11.19 1.31 -8.57
N MET A 145 10.97 2.20 -7.60
CA MET A 145 9.65 2.67 -7.16
C MET A 145 9.17 3.94 -7.90
N GLN A 146 9.72 4.24 -9.07
CA GLN A 146 9.46 5.51 -9.76
C GLN A 146 7.96 5.75 -10.04
N GLU A 147 7.21 4.74 -10.43
CA GLU A 147 5.76 4.87 -10.66
C GLU A 147 5.01 5.18 -9.37
N ASP A 148 5.34 4.50 -8.28
CA ASP A 148 4.77 4.76 -6.96
C ASP A 148 5.08 6.17 -6.49
N LEU A 149 6.32 6.63 -6.66
CA LEU A 149 6.75 7.98 -6.28
C LEU A 149 6.05 9.07 -7.09
N GLN A 150 5.87 8.85 -8.40
CA GLN A 150 5.14 9.77 -9.26
C GLN A 150 3.66 9.87 -8.85
N LEU A 151 3.01 8.73 -8.60
CA LEU A 151 1.63 8.72 -8.12
C LEU A 151 1.51 9.41 -6.77
N TYR A 152 2.42 9.08 -5.82
CA TYR A 152 2.41 9.68 -4.48
C TYR A 152 2.64 11.20 -4.51
N ALA A 153 3.53 11.69 -5.35
CA ALA A 153 3.78 13.12 -5.52
C ALA A 153 2.57 13.88 -6.09
N ALA A 154 1.71 13.20 -6.85
CA ALA A 154 0.50 13.77 -7.45
C ALA A 154 -0.73 13.75 -6.50
N ILE A 155 -0.60 13.27 -5.27
CA ILE A 155 -1.66 13.31 -4.26
C ILE A 155 -1.67 14.71 -3.63
N GLU A 156 -2.82 15.38 -3.75
CA GLU A 156 -3.10 16.69 -3.16
C GLU A 156 -3.34 16.63 -1.64
#